data_bda83009f44739b39c987c1cd33d5308
#
_entry.id   bda83009f44739b39c987c1cd33d5308
#
_cell.length_a   1.000
_cell.length_b   1.000
_cell.length_c   1.000
_cell.angle_alpha   90.00
_cell.angle_beta   90.00
_cell.angle_gamma   90.00
#
_symmetry.space_group_name_H-M   'P 1'
#
loop_
_entity.id
_entity.type
_entity.pdbx_description
1 polymer ?
#
loop_
_entity_poly.entity_id
_entity_poly.type
_entity_poly.pdbx_seq_one_letter_code
_entity_poly.pdbx_strand_id
1 'polypeptide(L)'
;MNKIVFFFFTMVLFSCSQSKKIVVPQRNKAAISGTEFYKKAVAFHWHERDSFAVKEILAGNIPSFLKNLVAVHTSIKDSSGKNINAFYFVTPDYVSIGSNEDWARIPLSPMAAQQIADSFHCFLPTRKMVDDIYKAATVKLEPVPMYAFRDSTITMYQHHLIIEGQRKLRRGLIAGIKKDVVLSGKVSADKPDREAIYGWHKPDGKPIQPLYTGHINWWVDYSHGIRLVYRTIYVSNKAIDYIDVLKDPVLKKLLCDEEDCDFFRYPY
;
A
#
# COMPACT_ATOMS: atom_id res chain seq x y z
N MET A 1 36.23 -16.58 -54.12
CA MET A 1 36.15 -16.46 -52.65
C MET A 1 35.02 -15.48 -52.31
N ASN A 2 33.83 -16.02 -52.04
CA ASN A 2 32.66 -15.20 -51.71
C ASN A 2 32.63 -14.99 -50.18
N LYS A 3 32.74 -13.73 -49.74
CA LYS A 3 32.58 -13.37 -48.33
C LYS A 3 31.08 -13.18 -48.05
N ILE A 4 30.52 -14.09 -47.25
CA ILE A 4 29.15 -13.96 -46.69
C ILE A 4 29.26 -13.04 -45.48
N VAL A 5 28.59 -11.87 -45.54
CA VAL A 5 28.46 -10.93 -44.43
C VAL A 5 27.17 -11.29 -43.71
N PHE A 6 27.28 -11.78 -42.46
CA PHE A 6 26.14 -12.00 -41.57
C PHE A 6 25.77 -10.68 -40.92
N PHE A 7 24.57 -10.16 -41.24
CA PHE A 7 23.95 -9.04 -40.49
C PHE A 7 23.24 -9.59 -39.26
N PHE A 8 23.81 -9.31 -38.10
CA PHE A 8 23.12 -9.56 -36.84
C PHE A 8 22.08 -8.45 -36.61
N PHE A 9 20.80 -8.80 -36.75
CA PHE A 9 19.68 -7.92 -36.41
C PHE A 9 19.43 -8.02 -34.92
N THR A 10 19.96 -7.07 -34.14
CA THR A 10 19.66 -6.94 -32.69
C THR A 10 18.24 -6.42 -32.51
N MET A 11 17.32 -7.31 -32.17
CA MET A 11 15.95 -6.98 -31.84
C MET A 11 15.92 -6.30 -30.45
N VAL A 12 15.89 -4.96 -30.43
CA VAL A 12 15.70 -4.18 -29.20
C VAL A 12 14.25 -4.35 -28.79
N LEU A 13 14.02 -5.22 -27.80
CA LEU A 13 12.72 -5.34 -27.13
C LEU A 13 12.49 -4.06 -26.32
N PHE A 14 11.72 -3.12 -26.85
CA PHE A 14 11.15 -2.04 -26.07
C PHE A 14 10.18 -2.65 -25.07
N SER A 15 10.64 -2.86 -23.83
CA SER A 15 9.77 -3.10 -22.69
C SER A 15 8.98 -1.82 -22.48
N CYS A 16 7.73 -1.79 -22.94
CA CYS A 16 6.79 -0.72 -22.66
C CYS A 16 6.49 -0.77 -21.16
N SER A 17 7.20 0.02 -20.37
CA SER A 17 6.90 0.20 -18.95
C SER A 17 5.50 0.80 -18.84
N GLN A 18 4.51 -0.02 -18.57
CA GLN A 18 3.15 0.46 -18.31
C GLN A 18 3.17 1.31 -17.04
N SER A 19 3.06 2.63 -17.19
CA SER A 19 2.88 3.54 -16.07
C SER A 19 1.39 3.65 -15.75
N LYS A 20 1.02 3.44 -14.50
CA LYS A 20 -0.35 3.62 -13.99
C LYS A 20 -0.38 4.76 -13.00
N LYS A 21 -1.42 5.58 -13.06
CA LYS A 21 -1.60 6.71 -12.13
C LYS A 21 -2.96 6.62 -11.44
N ILE A 22 -2.99 7.02 -10.17
CA ILE A 22 -4.26 7.28 -9.49
C ILE A 22 -4.80 8.62 -10.00
N VAL A 23 -6.09 8.63 -10.31
CA VAL A 23 -6.81 9.86 -10.66
C VAL A 23 -7.32 10.49 -9.37
N VAL A 24 -6.85 11.67 -9.05
CA VAL A 24 -7.26 12.46 -7.90
C VAL A 24 -7.47 13.91 -8.31
N PRO A 25 -8.28 14.70 -7.60
CA PRO A 25 -8.39 16.13 -7.85
C PRO A 25 -7.03 16.84 -7.84
N GLN A 26 -6.96 17.98 -8.51
CA GLN A 26 -5.77 18.81 -8.42
C GLN A 26 -5.68 19.40 -7.01
N ARG A 27 -4.51 19.29 -6.37
CA ARG A 27 -4.24 19.88 -5.06
C ARG A 27 -4.45 21.39 -5.12
N ASN A 28 -5.27 21.92 -4.20
CA ASN A 28 -5.41 23.37 -4.04
C ASN A 28 -4.08 23.97 -3.54
N LYS A 29 -3.67 25.10 -4.09
CA LYS A 29 -2.46 25.81 -3.66
C LYS A 29 -2.51 26.24 -2.18
N ALA A 30 -3.71 26.55 -1.67
CA ALA A 30 -3.95 26.90 -0.27
C ALA A 30 -4.18 25.67 0.66
N ALA A 31 -4.10 24.43 0.14
CA ALA A 31 -4.22 23.25 0.97
C ALA A 31 -3.05 23.15 1.95
N ILE A 32 -3.35 22.67 3.15
CA ILE A 32 -2.37 22.58 4.24
C ILE A 32 -1.21 21.64 3.89
N SER A 33 -0.06 21.89 4.49
CA SER A 33 1.10 21.01 4.40
C SER A 33 0.98 19.80 5.33
N GLY A 34 1.90 18.83 5.22
CA GLY A 34 1.97 17.69 6.12
C GLY A 34 2.23 18.09 7.57
N THR A 35 3.14 19.04 7.77
CA THR A 35 3.43 19.62 9.10
C THR A 35 2.21 20.34 9.69
N GLU A 36 1.52 21.14 8.89
CA GLU A 36 0.31 21.85 9.33
C GLU A 36 -0.84 20.92 9.66
N PHE A 37 -1.00 19.82 8.90
CA PHE A 37 -1.97 18.79 9.22
C PHE A 37 -1.74 18.26 10.64
N TYR A 38 -0.52 17.84 10.95
CA TYR A 38 -0.21 17.29 12.26
C TYR A 38 -0.34 18.32 13.40
N LYS A 39 0.02 19.59 13.17
CA LYS A 39 -0.20 20.67 14.15
C LYS A 39 -1.68 20.85 14.50
N LYS A 40 -2.57 20.76 13.52
CA LYS A 40 -4.03 20.84 13.76
C LYS A 40 -4.57 19.56 14.41
N ALA A 41 -4.12 18.40 13.94
CA ALA A 41 -4.64 17.11 14.36
C ALA A 41 -4.25 16.72 15.81
N VAL A 42 -3.31 17.39 16.44
CA VAL A 42 -2.96 17.20 17.87
C VAL A 42 -4.16 17.36 18.80
N ALA A 43 -5.09 18.27 18.44
CA ALA A 43 -6.29 18.54 19.26
C ALA A 43 -7.46 17.60 18.97
N PHE A 44 -7.33 16.70 17.99
CA PHE A 44 -8.42 15.87 17.50
C PHE A 44 -8.46 14.50 18.20
N HIS A 45 -9.67 14.02 18.46
CA HIS A 45 -9.89 12.59 18.70
C HIS A 45 -9.67 11.80 17.42
N TRP A 46 -9.57 10.47 17.52
CA TRP A 46 -9.25 9.61 16.40
C TRP A 46 -10.19 9.79 15.19
N HIS A 47 -11.50 9.89 15.43
CA HIS A 47 -12.52 10.04 14.38
C HIS A 47 -12.46 11.41 13.68
N GLU A 48 -12.13 12.48 14.42
CA GLU A 48 -11.95 13.83 13.85
C GLU A 48 -10.67 13.86 13.00
N ARG A 49 -9.59 13.26 13.49
CA ARG A 49 -8.32 13.14 12.75
C ARG A 49 -8.53 12.39 11.45
N ASP A 50 -9.20 11.22 11.48
CA ASP A 50 -9.44 10.40 10.31
C ASP A 50 -10.37 11.11 9.32
N SER A 51 -11.46 11.73 9.78
CA SER A 51 -12.36 12.51 8.92
C SER A 51 -11.66 13.69 8.27
N PHE A 52 -10.80 14.40 9.00
CA PHE A 52 -10.02 15.51 8.49
C PHE A 52 -9.00 15.02 7.45
N ALA A 53 -8.32 13.90 7.70
CA ALA A 53 -7.39 13.29 6.77
C ALA A 53 -8.09 12.84 5.48
N VAL A 54 -9.23 12.15 5.56
CA VAL A 54 -10.03 11.73 4.41
C VAL A 54 -10.41 12.94 3.57
N LYS A 55 -10.95 14.01 4.19
CA LYS A 55 -11.31 15.24 3.48
C LYS A 55 -10.15 15.84 2.69
N GLU A 56 -8.98 15.99 3.32
CA GLU A 56 -7.79 16.54 2.66
C GLU A 56 -7.31 15.64 1.52
N ILE A 57 -7.23 14.33 1.73
CA ILE A 57 -6.76 13.36 0.73
C ILE A 57 -7.71 13.33 -0.47
N LEU A 58 -9.02 13.28 -0.25
CA LEU A 58 -10.02 13.25 -1.33
C LEU A 58 -10.08 14.58 -2.09
N ALA A 59 -9.72 15.69 -1.46
CA ALA A 59 -9.51 16.99 -2.14
C ALA A 59 -8.21 17.05 -2.96
N GLY A 60 -7.43 15.96 -3.02
CA GLY A 60 -6.18 15.87 -3.78
C GLY A 60 -4.95 16.38 -3.04
N ASN A 61 -5.06 16.67 -1.72
CA ASN A 61 -3.93 17.12 -0.90
C ASN A 61 -2.99 15.96 -0.56
N ILE A 62 -2.38 15.38 -1.58
CA ILE A 62 -1.38 14.32 -1.49
C ILE A 62 -0.15 14.67 -2.32
N PRO A 63 1.06 14.26 -1.91
CA PRO A 63 2.26 14.51 -2.70
C PRO A 63 2.19 13.79 -4.05
N SER A 64 2.71 14.42 -5.10
CA SER A 64 2.54 13.97 -6.49
C SER A 64 3.14 12.59 -6.77
N PHE A 65 4.18 12.18 -6.03
CA PHE A 65 4.81 10.88 -6.21
C PHE A 65 3.87 9.73 -5.87
N LEU A 66 2.93 9.89 -4.94
CA LEU A 66 1.95 8.85 -4.60
C LEU A 66 0.99 8.53 -5.76
N LYS A 67 0.81 9.46 -6.68
CA LYS A 67 -0.06 9.27 -7.85
C LYS A 67 0.53 8.30 -8.87
N ASN A 68 1.86 8.11 -8.88
CA ASN A 68 2.56 7.26 -9.84
C ASN A 68 2.73 5.86 -9.25
N LEU A 69 1.89 4.94 -9.67
CA LEU A 69 1.89 3.57 -9.15
C LEU A 69 3.07 2.76 -9.67
N VAL A 70 3.52 1.82 -8.86
CA VAL A 70 4.61 0.88 -9.16
C VAL A 70 4.02 -0.51 -9.40
N ALA A 71 4.47 -1.19 -10.46
CA ALA A 71 4.07 -2.56 -10.75
C ALA A 71 4.77 -3.54 -9.79
N VAL A 72 3.99 -4.48 -9.25
CA VAL A 72 4.46 -5.62 -8.45
C VAL A 72 4.05 -6.90 -9.15
N HIS A 73 5.02 -7.78 -9.42
CA HIS A 73 4.81 -9.04 -10.10
C HIS A 73 4.62 -10.17 -9.09
N THR A 74 3.74 -11.10 -9.44
CA THR A 74 3.47 -12.31 -8.67
C THR A 74 3.19 -13.47 -9.62
N SER A 75 3.34 -14.71 -9.14
CA SER A 75 3.04 -15.89 -9.93
C SER A 75 2.66 -17.06 -9.05
N ILE A 76 1.88 -17.97 -9.61
CA ILE A 76 1.54 -19.27 -9.01
C ILE A 76 1.72 -20.36 -10.05
N LYS A 77 1.73 -21.62 -9.60
CA LYS A 77 1.57 -22.80 -10.46
C LYS A 77 0.16 -23.32 -10.34
N ASP A 78 -0.46 -23.63 -11.46
CA ASP A 78 -1.74 -24.35 -11.49
C ASP A 78 -1.55 -25.85 -11.20
N SER A 79 -2.65 -26.59 -11.18
CA SER A 79 -2.64 -28.05 -10.91
C SER A 79 -1.86 -28.86 -11.95
N SER A 80 -1.64 -28.33 -13.16
CA SER A 80 -0.83 -28.95 -14.21
C SER A 80 0.66 -28.60 -14.11
N GLY A 81 1.05 -27.73 -13.16
CA GLY A 81 2.41 -27.22 -12.99
C GLY A 81 2.75 -26.04 -13.90
N LYS A 82 1.79 -25.50 -14.67
CA LYS A 82 1.98 -24.34 -15.55
C LYS A 82 1.98 -23.05 -14.72
N ASN A 83 2.93 -22.15 -15.02
CA ASN A 83 2.98 -20.84 -14.36
C ASN A 83 1.84 -19.93 -14.85
N ILE A 84 1.13 -19.35 -13.90
CA ILE A 84 0.20 -18.23 -14.09
C ILE A 84 0.89 -17.00 -13.54
N ASN A 85 1.26 -16.07 -14.43
CA ASN A 85 1.90 -14.81 -14.07
C ASN A 85 0.87 -13.71 -13.98
N ALA A 86 1.05 -12.83 -12.98
CA ALA A 86 0.23 -11.64 -12.80
C ALA A 86 1.08 -10.46 -12.34
N PHE A 87 0.53 -9.26 -12.49
CA PHE A 87 1.05 -8.06 -11.85
C PHE A 87 -0.10 -7.14 -11.46
N TYR A 88 0.17 -6.29 -10.49
CA TYR A 88 -0.73 -5.26 -10.00
C TYR A 88 0.04 -3.99 -9.67
N PHE A 89 -0.66 -2.89 -9.51
CA PHE A 89 -0.04 -1.60 -9.25
C PHE A 89 -0.32 -1.15 -7.82
N VAL A 90 0.72 -0.61 -7.15
CA VAL A 90 0.63 -0.12 -5.77
C VAL A 90 1.19 1.29 -5.66
N THR A 91 0.75 2.05 -4.64
CA THR A 91 1.40 3.32 -4.30
C THR A 91 2.86 3.08 -3.92
N PRO A 92 3.80 3.95 -4.35
CA PRO A 92 5.23 3.77 -4.05
C PRO A 92 5.56 3.90 -2.55
N ASP A 93 4.69 4.55 -1.78
CA ASP A 93 4.78 4.73 -0.33
C ASP A 93 3.38 4.67 0.29
N TYR A 94 3.29 4.78 1.58
CA TYR A 94 2.04 4.81 2.34
C TYR A 94 1.30 6.13 2.12
N VAL A 95 -0.02 6.11 2.26
CA VAL A 95 -0.88 7.30 2.15
C VAL A 95 -0.33 8.42 3.01
N SER A 96 -0.24 9.61 2.41
CA SER A 96 0.38 10.79 2.97
C SER A 96 -0.40 12.04 2.59
N ILE A 97 -0.33 13.06 3.42
CA ILE A 97 -0.95 14.37 3.23
C ILE A 97 0.12 15.41 2.99
N GLY A 98 -0.17 16.40 2.15
CA GLY A 98 0.67 17.57 1.95
C GLY A 98 1.15 17.79 0.53
N SER A 99 2.13 18.69 0.39
CA SER A 99 2.78 19.02 -0.89
C SER A 99 3.96 18.09 -1.19
N ASN A 100 4.71 18.35 -2.25
CA ASN A 100 5.95 17.61 -2.52
C ASN A 100 7.08 18.02 -1.58
N GLU A 101 7.04 19.22 -1.04
CA GLU A 101 8.05 19.82 -0.19
C GLU A 101 7.80 19.54 1.29
N ASP A 102 6.51 19.51 1.69
CA ASP A 102 6.10 19.27 3.07
C ASP A 102 4.89 18.33 3.08
N TRP A 103 5.15 17.05 3.27
CA TRP A 103 4.17 15.97 3.37
C TRP A 103 4.47 15.07 4.56
N ALA A 104 3.47 14.34 5.01
CA ALA A 104 3.65 13.36 6.07
C ALA A 104 2.76 12.13 5.86
N ARG A 105 3.30 10.93 6.14
CA ARG A 105 2.52 9.69 6.19
C ARG A 105 1.50 9.78 7.31
N ILE A 106 0.29 9.34 7.02
CA ILE A 106 -0.80 9.36 7.98
C ILE A 106 -1.27 7.93 8.31
N PRO A 107 -1.14 7.48 9.57
CA PRO A 107 -1.84 6.30 10.06
C PRO A 107 -3.35 6.58 10.14
N LEU A 108 -4.16 5.64 9.66
CA LEU A 108 -5.62 5.75 9.61
C LEU A 108 -6.26 4.44 10.05
N SER A 109 -7.51 4.54 10.51
CA SER A 109 -8.36 3.37 10.72
C SER A 109 -8.66 2.66 9.40
N PRO A 110 -9.00 1.36 9.43
CA PRO A 110 -9.38 0.64 8.22
C PRO A 110 -10.60 1.23 7.52
N MET A 111 -11.54 1.85 8.25
CA MET A 111 -12.71 2.54 7.70
C MET A 111 -12.29 3.73 6.84
N ALA A 112 -11.46 4.62 7.39
CA ALA A 112 -10.94 5.78 6.65
C ALA A 112 -10.05 5.35 5.48
N ALA A 113 -9.22 4.31 5.66
CA ALA A 113 -8.38 3.74 4.62
C ALA A 113 -9.21 3.17 3.47
N GLN A 114 -10.30 2.45 3.77
CA GLN A 114 -11.19 1.88 2.76
C GLN A 114 -11.93 2.97 1.98
N GLN A 115 -12.42 4.01 2.65
CA GLN A 115 -13.06 5.14 1.99
C GLN A 115 -12.14 5.83 0.97
N ILE A 116 -10.87 6.00 1.32
CA ILE A 116 -9.84 6.54 0.40
C ILE A 116 -9.58 5.57 -0.74
N ALA A 117 -9.43 4.28 -0.45
CA ALA A 117 -9.17 3.25 -1.45
C ALA A 117 -10.28 3.20 -2.49
N ASP A 118 -11.55 3.15 -2.07
CA ASP A 118 -12.72 3.13 -2.96
C ASP A 118 -12.76 4.38 -3.85
N SER A 119 -12.53 5.56 -3.26
CA SER A 119 -12.55 6.83 -3.99
C SER A 119 -11.48 6.92 -5.06
N PHE A 120 -10.36 6.22 -4.89
CA PHE A 120 -9.24 6.22 -5.83
C PHE A 120 -9.18 4.98 -6.73
N HIS A 121 -10.27 4.22 -6.79
CA HIS A 121 -10.34 2.96 -7.54
C HIS A 121 -9.24 1.98 -7.12
N CYS A 122 -9.02 1.88 -5.82
CA CYS A 122 -8.03 1.02 -5.18
C CYS A 122 -8.69 0.08 -4.15
N PHE A 123 -7.89 -0.77 -3.57
CA PHE A 123 -8.24 -1.61 -2.41
C PHE A 123 -7.04 -1.72 -1.48
N LEU A 124 -7.23 -2.29 -0.28
CA LEU A 124 -6.17 -2.53 0.69
C LEU A 124 -5.49 -3.87 0.39
N PRO A 125 -4.17 -4.01 0.61
CA PRO A 125 -3.46 -5.25 0.31
C PRO A 125 -3.91 -6.41 1.22
N THR A 126 -3.66 -7.62 0.79
CA THR A 126 -3.65 -8.80 1.67
C THR A 126 -2.25 -8.98 2.28
N ARG A 127 -2.11 -9.89 3.25
CA ARG A 127 -0.82 -10.28 3.84
C ARG A 127 0.19 -10.69 2.77
N LYS A 128 -0.20 -11.58 1.85
CA LYS A 128 0.66 -12.02 0.75
C LYS A 128 1.14 -10.87 -0.12
N MET A 129 0.25 -9.94 -0.43
CA MET A 129 0.62 -8.77 -1.24
C MET A 129 1.62 -7.86 -0.52
N VAL A 130 1.52 -7.73 0.81
CA VAL A 130 2.52 -6.99 1.61
C VAL A 130 3.90 -7.65 1.50
N ASP A 131 3.99 -8.98 1.52
CA ASP A 131 5.23 -9.71 1.32
C ASP A 131 5.79 -9.53 -0.10
N ASP A 132 4.93 -9.59 -1.12
CA ASP A 132 5.33 -9.37 -2.51
C ASP A 132 5.81 -7.93 -2.74
N ILE A 133 5.13 -6.94 -2.15
CA ILE A 133 5.54 -5.54 -2.17
C ILE A 133 6.91 -5.37 -1.48
N TYR A 134 7.11 -6.00 -0.32
CA TYR A 134 8.41 -5.94 0.36
C TYR A 134 9.53 -6.57 -0.47
N LYS A 135 9.30 -7.72 -1.12
CA LYS A 135 10.27 -8.35 -2.01
C LYS A 135 10.63 -7.45 -3.19
N ALA A 136 9.63 -6.81 -3.81
CA ALA A 136 9.79 -5.90 -4.95
C ALA A 136 10.35 -4.52 -4.58
N ALA A 137 10.33 -4.14 -3.30
CA ALA A 137 10.75 -2.82 -2.84
C ALA A 137 12.22 -2.53 -3.16
N THR A 138 12.44 -1.36 -3.80
CA THR A 138 13.78 -0.85 -4.12
C THR A 138 14.40 -0.06 -2.98
N VAL A 139 13.57 0.41 -2.03
CA VAL A 139 13.99 1.12 -0.81
C VAL A 139 13.42 0.38 0.39
N LYS A 140 14.23 -0.49 0.99
CA LYS A 140 13.91 -1.17 2.24
C LYS A 140 14.49 -0.38 3.40
N LEU A 141 13.63 -0.07 4.38
CA LEU A 141 14.00 0.70 5.57
C LEU A 141 13.73 -0.14 6.81
N GLU A 142 14.47 0.14 7.88
CA GLU A 142 14.30 -0.57 9.13
C GLU A 142 13.07 -0.11 9.90
N PRO A 143 12.34 -1.03 10.54
CA PRO A 143 11.31 -0.69 11.52
C PRO A 143 11.86 0.16 12.67
N VAL A 144 11.08 1.15 13.11
CA VAL A 144 11.43 2.02 14.24
C VAL A 144 10.38 1.87 15.34
N PRO A 145 10.55 0.95 16.30
CA PRO A 145 9.64 0.81 17.42
C PRO A 145 9.70 2.03 18.35
N MET A 146 8.51 2.54 18.71
CA MET A 146 8.31 3.58 19.70
C MET A 146 7.42 3.03 20.82
N TYR A 147 7.81 3.22 22.08
CA TYR A 147 7.17 2.52 23.19
C TYR A 147 6.19 3.41 23.99
N ALA A 148 6.37 4.73 23.94
CA ALA A 148 5.52 5.67 24.66
C ALA A 148 4.51 6.37 23.75
N PHE A 149 3.31 6.64 24.24
CA PHE A 149 2.26 7.42 23.58
C PHE A 149 2.00 7.00 22.12
N ARG A 150 1.90 5.68 21.90
CA ARG A 150 1.91 5.07 20.56
C ARG A 150 0.80 5.56 19.64
N ASP A 151 -0.36 5.88 20.17
CA ASP A 151 -1.56 6.35 19.47
C ASP A 151 -1.65 7.88 19.39
N SER A 152 -0.69 8.61 19.99
CA SER A 152 -0.70 10.05 19.93
C SER A 152 -0.31 10.58 18.56
N THR A 153 -0.99 11.63 18.11
CA THR A 153 -0.71 12.33 16.85
C THR A 153 0.72 12.86 16.79
N ILE A 154 1.28 13.28 17.93
CA ILE A 154 2.68 13.72 18.02
C ILE A 154 3.64 12.57 17.70
N THR A 155 3.43 11.40 18.29
CA THR A 155 4.25 10.20 18.05
C THR A 155 4.16 9.76 16.57
N MET A 156 2.98 9.84 15.95
CA MET A 156 2.79 9.55 14.54
C MET A 156 3.65 10.45 13.66
N TYR A 157 3.69 11.76 13.96
CA TYR A 157 4.51 12.71 13.22
C TYR A 157 6.01 12.52 13.47
N GLN A 158 6.42 12.31 14.71
CA GLN A 158 7.82 12.01 15.05
C GLN A 158 8.31 10.75 14.33
N HIS A 159 7.50 9.70 14.28
CA HIS A 159 7.82 8.49 13.54
C HIS A 159 8.01 8.77 12.04
N HIS A 160 7.14 9.60 11.43
CA HIS A 160 7.32 10.02 10.04
C HIS A 160 8.68 10.71 9.84
N LEU A 161 9.07 11.64 10.70
CA LEU A 161 10.35 12.36 10.61
C LEU A 161 11.56 11.42 10.74
N ILE A 162 11.51 10.45 11.65
CA ILE A 162 12.58 9.46 11.81
C ILE A 162 12.71 8.61 10.53
N ILE A 163 11.59 8.16 9.97
CA ILE A 163 11.59 7.40 8.70
C ILE A 163 12.15 8.23 7.55
N GLU A 164 11.82 9.53 7.44
CA GLU A 164 12.40 10.41 6.42
C GLU A 164 13.93 10.58 6.62
N GLY A 165 14.39 10.65 7.87
CA GLY A 165 15.82 10.62 8.19
C GLY A 165 16.52 9.34 7.71
N GLN A 166 15.88 8.18 7.80
CA GLN A 166 16.40 6.93 7.23
C GLN A 166 16.34 6.92 5.70
N ARG A 167 15.24 7.43 5.14
CA ARG A 167 15.00 7.42 3.68
C ARG A 167 16.08 8.21 2.93
N LYS A 168 16.56 9.32 3.46
CA LYS A 168 17.63 10.16 2.87
C LYS A 168 17.35 10.49 1.40
N LEU A 169 16.13 10.93 1.09
CA LEU A 169 15.67 11.28 -0.26
C LEU A 169 15.65 10.13 -1.28
N ARG A 170 15.94 8.88 -0.90
CA ARG A 170 15.80 7.73 -1.80
C ARG A 170 14.38 7.65 -2.34
N ARG A 171 14.25 7.31 -3.62
CA ARG A 171 12.96 7.20 -4.33
C ARG A 171 12.76 5.78 -4.83
N GLY A 172 11.50 5.42 -5.05
CA GLY A 172 11.10 4.10 -5.55
C GLY A 172 10.02 3.49 -4.68
N LEU A 173 9.83 2.18 -4.78
CA LEU A 173 8.92 1.44 -3.92
C LEU A 173 9.56 1.28 -2.54
N ILE A 174 8.94 1.90 -1.54
CA ILE A 174 9.41 1.93 -0.14
C ILE A 174 8.64 0.89 0.66
N ALA A 175 9.34 0.08 1.48
CA ALA A 175 8.71 -0.90 2.37
C ALA A 175 9.52 -1.11 3.67
N GLY A 176 8.95 -1.83 4.62
CA GLY A 176 9.56 -2.23 5.90
C GLY A 176 9.18 -1.35 7.09
N ILE A 177 8.62 -0.16 6.87
CA ILE A 177 8.47 0.89 7.90
C ILE A 177 7.13 0.92 8.63
N LYS A 178 6.16 0.13 8.21
CA LYS A 178 4.80 0.14 8.77
C LYS A 178 4.23 -1.27 8.87
N LYS A 179 3.25 -1.43 9.75
CA LYS A 179 2.28 -2.52 9.73
C LYS A 179 1.19 -2.09 8.75
N ASP A 180 1.04 -2.81 7.66
CA ASP A 180 -0.01 -2.55 6.69
C ASP A 180 -1.37 -2.96 7.28
N VAL A 181 -2.38 -2.11 7.14
CA VAL A 181 -3.78 -2.51 7.31
C VAL A 181 -4.14 -3.36 6.10
N VAL A 182 -4.57 -4.61 6.35
CA VAL A 182 -4.74 -5.61 5.30
C VAL A 182 -6.15 -6.18 5.27
N LEU A 183 -6.56 -6.71 4.11
CA LEU A 183 -7.71 -7.58 3.96
C LEU A 183 -7.34 -8.99 4.41
N SER A 184 -8.18 -9.62 5.24
CA SER A 184 -7.96 -10.97 5.76
C SER A 184 -9.29 -11.65 6.06
N GLY A 185 -9.44 -12.89 5.67
CA GLY A 185 -10.59 -13.74 6.04
C GLY A 185 -10.74 -13.96 7.55
N LYS A 186 -9.71 -13.60 8.35
CA LYS A 186 -9.78 -13.63 9.82
C LYS A 186 -10.56 -12.47 10.44
N VAL A 187 -10.86 -11.42 9.66
CA VAL A 187 -11.84 -10.39 10.01
C VAL A 187 -13.20 -10.90 9.58
N SER A 188 -13.94 -11.51 10.50
CA SER A 188 -15.21 -12.16 10.20
C SER A 188 -16.42 -11.28 10.53
N ALA A 189 -17.59 -11.69 10.02
CA ALA A 189 -18.86 -11.06 10.36
C ALA A 189 -19.15 -11.07 11.88
N ASP A 190 -18.59 -12.03 12.62
CA ASP A 190 -18.71 -12.11 14.09
C ASP A 190 -17.84 -11.08 14.82
N LYS A 191 -16.89 -10.44 14.11
CA LYS A 191 -15.98 -9.45 14.64
C LYS A 191 -15.85 -8.23 13.73
N PRO A 192 -16.97 -7.56 13.39
CA PRO A 192 -16.97 -6.48 12.39
C PRO A 192 -16.22 -5.23 12.87
N ASP A 193 -15.96 -5.14 14.17
CA ASP A 193 -15.24 -4.06 14.83
C ASP A 193 -13.72 -4.31 14.95
N ARG A 194 -13.18 -5.29 14.23
CA ARG A 194 -11.74 -5.61 14.23
C ARG A 194 -11.06 -5.17 12.95
N GLU A 195 -9.75 -4.97 13.07
CA GLU A 195 -8.86 -4.75 11.93
C GLU A 195 -7.83 -5.88 11.83
N ALA A 196 -7.32 -6.10 10.62
CA ALA A 196 -6.18 -6.95 10.38
C ALA A 196 -4.95 -6.07 10.05
N ILE A 197 -3.84 -6.33 10.74
CA ILE A 197 -2.55 -5.69 10.48
C ILE A 197 -1.47 -6.74 10.25
N TYR A 198 -0.50 -6.40 9.35
CA TYR A 198 0.59 -7.31 9.02
C TYR A 198 1.84 -6.56 8.53
N GLY A 199 3.01 -7.17 8.72
CA GLY A 199 4.25 -6.76 8.08
C GLY A 199 5.24 -6.11 9.02
N TRP A 200 5.67 -4.86 8.74
CA TRP A 200 6.75 -4.20 9.46
C TRP A 200 8.05 -5.01 9.36
N HIS A 201 8.47 -5.29 8.13
CA HIS A 201 9.55 -6.23 7.83
C HIS A 201 10.92 -5.69 8.24
N LYS A 202 11.70 -6.55 8.86
CA LYS A 202 13.14 -6.33 9.08
C LYS A 202 13.91 -6.42 7.76
N PRO A 203 15.16 -5.93 7.70
CA PRO A 203 15.99 -6.04 6.50
C PRO A 203 16.21 -7.49 6.01
N ASP A 204 16.13 -8.48 6.90
CA ASP A 204 16.21 -9.91 6.56
C ASP A 204 14.92 -10.45 5.91
N GLY A 205 13.89 -9.63 5.76
CA GLY A 205 12.62 -9.98 5.15
C GLY A 205 11.59 -10.60 6.10
N LYS A 206 11.90 -10.71 7.39
CA LYS A 206 10.96 -11.26 8.37
C LYS A 206 10.03 -10.16 8.92
N PRO A 207 8.71 -10.35 8.90
CA PRO A 207 7.78 -9.41 9.51
C PRO A 207 7.92 -9.43 11.04
N ILE A 208 8.01 -8.27 11.67
CA ILE A 208 7.91 -8.14 13.13
C ILE A 208 6.47 -8.36 13.57
N GLN A 209 5.52 -7.88 12.76
CA GLN A 209 4.09 -8.03 13.02
C GLN A 209 3.54 -9.19 12.20
N PRO A 210 3.29 -10.37 12.81
CA PRO A 210 2.50 -11.41 12.16
C PRO A 210 1.08 -10.92 11.94
N LEU A 211 0.31 -11.61 11.10
CA LEU A 211 -1.09 -11.29 10.89
C LEU A 211 -1.83 -11.30 12.23
N TYR A 212 -2.43 -10.16 12.58
CA TYR A 212 -3.07 -9.95 13.87
C TYR A 212 -4.41 -9.22 13.69
N THR A 213 -5.45 -9.73 14.33
CA THR A 213 -6.83 -9.22 14.26
C THR A 213 -7.40 -8.87 15.65
N GLY A 214 -6.53 -8.63 16.63
CA GLY A 214 -6.96 -8.34 17.99
C GLY A 214 -7.29 -6.87 18.27
N HIS A 215 -6.84 -5.94 17.41
CA HIS A 215 -7.16 -4.53 17.58
C HIS A 215 -8.61 -4.26 17.18
N ILE A 216 -9.25 -3.37 17.93
CA ILE A 216 -10.51 -2.75 17.52
C ILE A 216 -10.24 -1.79 16.35
N ASN A 217 -11.14 -1.72 15.38
CA ASN A 217 -10.95 -1.03 14.11
C ASN A 217 -10.73 0.50 14.20
N TRP A 218 -10.99 1.12 15.33
CA TRP A 218 -10.68 2.54 15.56
C TRP A 218 -9.33 2.77 16.26
N TRP A 219 -8.67 1.72 16.75
CA TRP A 219 -7.34 1.82 17.35
C TRP A 219 -6.29 2.00 16.27
N VAL A 220 -5.62 3.13 16.27
CA VAL A 220 -4.56 3.46 15.30
C VAL A 220 -3.34 3.95 16.03
N ASP A 221 -2.20 3.33 15.81
CA ASP A 221 -0.93 3.81 16.34
C ASP A 221 0.03 4.28 15.22
N TYR A 222 1.16 4.85 15.62
CA TYR A 222 2.18 5.40 14.71
C TYR A 222 2.68 4.38 13.68
N SER A 223 2.59 3.08 13.96
CA SER A 223 3.12 2.03 13.10
C SER A 223 2.15 1.55 12.02
N HIS A 224 0.86 1.94 12.07
CA HIS A 224 -0.10 1.61 11.02
C HIS A 224 0.27 2.28 9.70
N GLY A 225 0.12 1.56 8.60
CA GLY A 225 0.38 2.05 7.26
C GLY A 225 -0.74 1.71 6.29
N ILE A 226 -1.14 2.68 5.48
CA ILE A 226 -2.15 2.50 4.45
C ILE A 226 -1.46 2.45 3.10
N ARG A 227 -1.44 1.27 2.48
CA ARG A 227 -0.95 1.05 1.12
C ARG A 227 -2.13 0.88 0.20
N LEU A 228 -2.19 1.64 -0.89
CA LEU A 228 -3.24 1.48 -1.88
C LEU A 228 -2.77 0.58 -3.01
N VAL A 229 -3.60 -0.38 -3.36
CA VAL A 229 -3.43 -1.27 -4.52
C VAL A 229 -4.49 -0.94 -5.54
N TYR A 230 -4.09 -0.73 -6.80
CA TYR A 230 -5.04 -0.46 -7.87
C TYR A 230 -5.95 -1.65 -8.12
N ARG A 231 -7.24 -1.41 -8.29
CA ARG A 231 -8.29 -2.44 -8.30
C ARG A 231 -8.13 -3.49 -9.40
N THR A 232 -7.53 -3.12 -10.53
CA THR A 232 -7.32 -4.03 -11.66
C THR A 232 -6.03 -4.84 -11.49
N ILE A 233 -6.17 -6.15 -11.55
CA ILE A 233 -5.09 -7.12 -11.59
C ILE A 233 -4.90 -7.61 -13.02
N TYR A 234 -3.68 -7.71 -13.48
CA TYR A 234 -3.35 -8.19 -14.83
C TYR A 234 -2.85 -9.63 -14.74
N VAL A 235 -3.71 -10.58 -15.13
CA VAL A 235 -3.41 -12.02 -15.10
C VAL A 235 -3.18 -12.49 -16.52
N SER A 236 -1.99 -12.95 -16.87
CA SER A 236 -1.63 -13.37 -18.24
C SER A 236 -2.07 -12.33 -19.28
N ASN A 237 -1.83 -11.04 -18.98
CA ASN A 237 -2.21 -9.86 -19.78
C ASN A 237 -3.72 -9.55 -19.88
N LYS A 238 -4.57 -10.24 -19.13
CA LYS A 238 -6.00 -9.91 -19.02
C LYS A 238 -6.23 -9.07 -17.76
N ALA A 239 -6.96 -7.96 -17.91
CA ALA A 239 -7.39 -7.11 -16.82
C ALA A 239 -8.60 -7.75 -16.11
N ILE A 240 -8.48 -8.01 -14.82
CA ILE A 240 -9.51 -8.64 -13.98
C ILE A 240 -9.65 -7.80 -12.70
N ASP A 241 -10.87 -7.64 -12.21
CA ASP A 241 -11.10 -6.99 -10.92
C ASP A 241 -10.54 -7.86 -9.77
N TYR A 242 -9.97 -7.23 -8.74
CA TYR A 242 -9.36 -7.98 -7.62
C TYR A 242 -10.36 -8.89 -6.89
N ILE A 243 -11.66 -8.51 -6.82
CA ILE A 243 -12.70 -9.33 -6.19
C ILE A 243 -12.91 -10.61 -7.00
N ASP A 244 -12.92 -10.51 -8.33
CA ASP A 244 -13.07 -11.67 -9.20
C ASP A 244 -11.85 -12.60 -9.10
N VAL A 245 -10.64 -12.01 -8.98
CA VAL A 245 -9.42 -12.79 -8.71
C VAL A 245 -9.50 -13.51 -7.36
N LEU A 246 -9.95 -12.82 -6.29
CA LEU A 246 -10.07 -13.42 -4.95
C LEU A 246 -11.18 -14.48 -4.87
N LYS A 247 -12.23 -14.36 -5.66
CA LYS A 247 -13.32 -15.37 -5.73
C LYS A 247 -12.95 -16.60 -6.56
N ASP A 248 -11.99 -16.50 -7.47
CA ASP A 248 -11.56 -17.64 -8.28
C ASP A 248 -10.70 -18.59 -7.44
N PRO A 249 -11.03 -19.90 -7.36
CA PRO A 249 -10.34 -20.85 -6.49
C PRO A 249 -8.86 -21.09 -6.84
N VAL A 250 -8.44 -20.79 -8.07
CA VAL A 250 -7.06 -20.90 -8.52
C VAL A 250 -6.36 -19.57 -8.42
N LEU A 251 -6.97 -18.52 -8.99
CA LEU A 251 -6.35 -17.19 -9.09
C LEU A 251 -6.23 -16.48 -7.75
N LYS A 252 -7.08 -16.79 -6.77
CA LYS A 252 -6.97 -16.18 -5.42
C LYS A 252 -5.57 -16.31 -4.83
N LYS A 253 -4.85 -17.39 -5.14
CA LYS A 253 -3.48 -17.64 -4.68
C LYS A 253 -2.45 -16.62 -5.20
N LEU A 254 -2.78 -15.84 -6.25
CA LEU A 254 -1.96 -14.73 -6.71
C LEU A 254 -1.93 -13.57 -5.70
N LEU A 255 -3.03 -13.36 -4.98
CA LEU A 255 -3.19 -12.23 -4.08
C LEU A 255 -3.29 -12.61 -2.60
N CYS A 256 -3.65 -13.85 -2.27
CA CYS A 256 -3.96 -14.29 -0.92
C CYS A 256 -3.38 -15.67 -0.66
N ASP A 257 -2.78 -15.86 0.53
CA ASP A 257 -2.18 -17.11 1.00
C ASP A 257 -2.87 -17.65 2.27
N GLU A 258 -4.06 -17.13 2.58
CA GLU A 258 -4.94 -17.65 3.63
C GLU A 258 -5.87 -18.73 3.06
N GLU A 259 -6.43 -19.54 3.93
CA GLU A 259 -7.44 -20.55 3.56
C GLU A 259 -8.69 -19.85 3.03
N ASP A 260 -9.18 -18.85 3.77
CA ASP A 260 -10.32 -18.03 3.40
C ASP A 260 -9.84 -16.63 2.96
N CYS A 261 -10.27 -16.23 1.75
CA CYS A 261 -9.91 -14.94 1.14
C CYS A 261 -11.20 -14.19 0.72
N ASP A 262 -12.24 -14.28 1.52
CA ASP A 262 -13.58 -13.79 1.24
C ASP A 262 -13.91 -12.44 1.87
N PHE A 263 -12.97 -11.83 2.57
CA PHE A 263 -13.08 -10.47 3.09
C PHE A 263 -12.48 -9.46 2.10
N PHE A 264 -13.36 -8.78 1.34
CA PHE A 264 -12.94 -7.94 0.22
C PHE A 264 -12.78 -6.47 0.57
N ARG A 265 -13.40 -5.98 1.63
CA ARG A 265 -13.37 -4.58 2.04
C ARG A 265 -13.84 -4.39 3.48
N TYR A 266 -13.33 -3.32 4.11
CA TYR A 266 -13.87 -2.87 5.41
C TYR A 266 -15.16 -2.08 5.20
N PRO A 267 -16.14 -2.21 6.12
CA PRO A 267 -17.30 -1.31 6.16
C PRO A 267 -16.87 0.08 6.66
N TYR A 268 -17.57 1.13 6.23
CA TYR A 268 -17.42 2.50 6.74
C TYR A 268 -18.72 3.29 6.62
#